data_4ab96bd9196b92555ef787673ea85809
#
_entry.id   4ab96bd9196b92555ef787673ea85809
#
_cell.length_a   1.000
_cell.length_b   1.000
_cell.length_c   1.000
_cell.angle_alpha   90.00
_cell.angle_beta   90.00
_cell.angle_gamma   90.00
#
_symmetry.space_group_name_H-M   'P 1'
#
loop_
_entity.id
_entity.type
_entity.pdbx_description
1 polymer ?
#
loop_
_entity_poly.entity_id
_entity_poly.type
_entity_poly.pdbx_seq_one_letter_code
_entity_poly.pdbx_strand_id
1 'polypeptide(L)'
;MSSYGDEWSGVNFADGQEGLYNAEKAKTEFAKAKEALQGEGVQFPVHLDLPVDQSSKLSVAQAQSLKQTIEKSLGSENVVIDINQMSSDDMNNVTSNAANAAAEDWDISNGVGWGPDYQDPSTYLDILKTTSSENTKAFNGYDDPNNAAAAQVGLKDYDALIDSAASETTDLNARYDRYAQAQAWLEDSSLVIPLTVSNGAAPIISRLTPFTGASIQVGDKGSSYLKYVKSQEKVVTKKEYEQSREKWLKERKASNEKAQKDLEKHVK
;
A
#
# COMPACT_ATOMS: atom_id res chain seq x y z
N MET A 1 -6.45 17.09 2.26
CA MET A 1 -6.18 16.13 1.17
C MET A 1 -5.86 16.79 -0.17
N SER A 2 -6.01 18.06 -0.34
CA SER A 2 -5.71 18.75 -1.61
C SER A 2 -4.26 19.23 -1.73
N SER A 3 -3.49 19.15 -0.70
CA SER A 3 -2.10 19.63 -0.69
C SER A 3 -1.08 18.64 -1.26
N TYR A 4 -1.50 17.40 -1.51
CA TYR A 4 -0.63 16.33 -2.00
C TYR A 4 -0.97 15.91 -3.43
N GLY A 5 -1.49 16.82 -4.24
CA GLY A 5 -1.74 16.57 -5.64
C GLY A 5 -0.45 16.33 -6.43
N ASP A 6 -0.34 16.97 -7.56
CA ASP A 6 0.75 16.77 -8.51
C ASP A 6 2.14 17.17 -7.99
N GLU A 7 2.19 18.00 -6.93
CA GLU A 7 3.44 18.45 -6.31
C GLU A 7 4.15 17.37 -5.51
N TRP A 8 3.43 16.36 -5.08
CA TRP A 8 3.98 15.29 -4.24
C TRP A 8 4.61 14.16 -5.04
N SER A 9 4.07 13.87 -6.21
CA SER A 9 4.59 12.82 -7.08
C SER A 9 5.98 13.19 -7.59
N GLY A 10 6.99 12.53 -7.09
CA GLY A 10 8.35 12.64 -7.57
C GLY A 10 9.24 13.70 -6.90
N VAL A 11 8.72 14.53 -6.02
CA VAL A 11 9.54 15.53 -5.30
C VAL A 11 10.61 14.89 -4.44
N ASN A 12 10.35 13.70 -3.94
CA ASN A 12 11.23 13.00 -3.01
C ASN A 12 11.97 11.81 -3.62
N PHE A 13 11.81 11.55 -4.92
CA PHE A 13 12.60 10.55 -5.62
C PHE A 13 13.93 11.16 -6.10
N ALA A 14 15.04 10.44 -5.92
CA ALA A 14 16.36 10.90 -6.29
C ALA A 14 16.50 11.19 -7.79
N ASP A 15 15.71 10.57 -8.63
CA ASP A 15 15.69 10.70 -10.09
C ASP A 15 14.45 11.42 -10.64
N GLY A 16 13.64 12.03 -9.78
CA GLY A 16 12.49 12.83 -10.18
C GLY A 16 11.26 12.02 -10.56
N GLN A 17 10.40 12.58 -11.41
CA GLN A 17 9.09 12.03 -11.74
C GLN A 17 9.11 10.68 -12.50
N GLU A 18 10.22 10.30 -13.09
CA GLU A 18 10.37 9.05 -13.84
C GLU A 18 10.89 7.89 -12.98
N GLY A 19 11.00 8.10 -11.66
CA GLY A 19 11.57 7.15 -10.71
C GLY A 19 10.88 5.80 -10.63
N LEU A 20 9.59 5.72 -10.95
CA LEU A 20 8.81 4.48 -10.83
C LEU A 20 9.07 3.46 -11.95
N TYR A 21 9.49 3.88 -13.12
CA TYR A 21 9.83 2.97 -14.22
C TYR A 21 10.93 3.53 -15.11
N ASN A 22 12.09 2.90 -15.08
CA ASN A 22 13.20 3.23 -15.97
C ASN A 22 14.02 1.97 -16.29
N ALA A 23 13.74 1.36 -17.43
CA ALA A 23 14.39 0.09 -17.84
C ALA A 23 15.91 0.23 -18.04
N GLU A 24 16.40 1.36 -18.51
CA GLU A 24 17.83 1.57 -18.73
C GLU A 24 18.57 1.79 -17.42
N LYS A 25 17.98 2.53 -16.49
CA LYS A 25 18.50 2.66 -15.13
C LYS A 25 18.52 1.30 -14.44
N ALA A 26 17.43 0.52 -14.53
CA ALA A 26 17.36 -0.82 -13.96
C ALA A 26 18.49 -1.74 -14.45
N LYS A 27 18.80 -1.72 -15.74
CA LYS A 27 19.94 -2.46 -16.30
C LYS A 27 21.27 -2.00 -15.75
N THR A 28 21.45 -0.68 -15.60
CA THR A 28 22.67 -0.11 -15.07
C THR A 28 22.90 -0.48 -13.61
N GLU A 29 21.88 -0.35 -12.78
CA GLU A 29 21.93 -0.72 -11.36
C GLU A 29 22.10 -2.24 -11.19
N PHE A 30 21.39 -3.04 -12.02
CA PHE A 30 21.55 -4.48 -12.00
C PHE A 30 22.99 -4.91 -12.38
N ALA A 31 23.62 -4.25 -13.33
CA ALA A 31 25.00 -4.57 -13.70
C ALA A 31 25.97 -4.37 -12.53
N LYS A 32 25.80 -3.31 -11.75
CA LYS A 32 26.58 -3.05 -10.53
C LYS A 32 26.32 -4.12 -9.46
N ALA A 33 25.03 -4.43 -9.22
CA ALA A 33 24.64 -5.48 -8.26
C ALA A 33 25.19 -6.85 -8.68
N LYS A 34 25.16 -7.18 -9.98
CA LYS A 34 25.69 -8.44 -10.50
C LYS A 34 27.19 -8.56 -10.24
N GLU A 35 27.97 -7.49 -10.47
CA GLU A 35 29.40 -7.48 -10.20
C GLU A 35 29.69 -7.73 -8.70
N ALA A 36 28.97 -7.05 -7.81
CA ALA A 36 29.10 -7.23 -6.37
C ALA A 36 28.75 -8.66 -5.93
N LEU A 37 27.61 -9.19 -6.38
CA LEU A 37 27.15 -10.53 -6.05
C LEU A 37 28.08 -11.64 -6.59
N GLN A 38 28.63 -11.45 -7.79
CA GLN A 38 29.64 -12.38 -8.33
C GLN A 38 30.93 -12.37 -7.49
N GLY A 39 31.30 -11.21 -6.95
CA GLY A 39 32.42 -11.10 -6.00
C GLY A 39 32.21 -11.89 -4.71
N GLU A 40 30.94 -12.09 -4.32
CA GLU A 40 30.53 -12.91 -3.17
C GLU A 40 30.25 -14.37 -3.53
N GLY A 41 30.43 -14.76 -4.79
CA GLY A 41 30.27 -16.13 -5.26
C GLY A 41 28.85 -16.52 -5.68
N VAL A 42 27.93 -15.56 -5.81
CA VAL A 42 26.57 -15.82 -6.27
C VAL A 42 26.57 -16.28 -7.72
N GLN A 43 25.87 -17.36 -7.99
CA GLN A 43 25.70 -17.92 -9.34
C GLN A 43 24.49 -17.27 -10.04
N PHE A 44 24.59 -17.13 -11.37
CA PHE A 44 23.51 -16.58 -12.20
C PHE A 44 22.98 -17.66 -13.16
N PRO A 45 21.69 -17.62 -13.50
CA PRO A 45 20.70 -16.65 -13.06
C PRO A 45 20.38 -16.75 -11.56
N VAL A 46 20.07 -15.63 -10.93
CA VAL A 46 19.41 -15.67 -9.61
C VAL A 46 17.94 -16.06 -9.81
N HIS A 47 17.43 -16.91 -8.94
CA HIS A 47 16.05 -17.35 -8.94
C HIS A 47 15.31 -16.62 -7.82
N LEU A 48 14.13 -16.07 -8.13
CA LEU A 48 13.29 -15.35 -7.18
C LEU A 48 11.92 -16.00 -7.12
N ASP A 49 11.57 -16.52 -5.96
CA ASP A 49 10.31 -17.20 -5.71
C ASP A 49 9.15 -16.22 -5.52
N LEU A 50 8.07 -16.45 -6.28
CA LEU A 50 6.84 -15.67 -6.24
C LEU A 50 5.65 -16.60 -5.98
N PRO A 51 5.22 -16.77 -4.71
CA PRO A 51 4.00 -17.50 -4.38
C PRO A 51 2.75 -16.81 -4.91
N VAL A 52 1.83 -17.59 -5.48
CA VAL A 52 0.60 -17.05 -6.08
C VAL A 52 -0.58 -17.94 -5.77
N ASP A 53 -1.68 -17.36 -5.33
CA ASP A 53 -2.95 -18.08 -5.21
C ASP A 53 -3.45 -18.55 -6.58
N GLN A 54 -3.40 -19.86 -6.79
CA GLN A 54 -3.81 -20.50 -8.05
C GLN A 54 -5.30 -20.32 -8.36
N SER A 55 -6.14 -20.02 -7.37
CA SER A 55 -7.57 -19.78 -7.57
C SER A 55 -7.86 -18.40 -8.16
N SER A 56 -6.94 -17.46 -8.01
CA SER A 56 -7.06 -16.09 -8.52
C SER A 56 -6.45 -15.96 -9.90
N LYS A 57 -7.27 -16.04 -10.95
CA LYS A 57 -6.82 -15.84 -12.34
C LYS A 57 -6.12 -14.48 -12.55
N LEU A 58 -6.55 -13.45 -11.82
CA LEU A 58 -5.94 -12.12 -11.90
C LEU A 58 -4.53 -12.14 -11.31
N SER A 59 -4.35 -12.72 -10.13
CA SER A 59 -3.04 -12.79 -9.48
C SER A 59 -2.04 -13.60 -10.31
N VAL A 60 -2.48 -14.73 -10.88
CA VAL A 60 -1.66 -15.53 -11.79
C VAL A 60 -1.26 -14.73 -13.03
N ALA A 61 -2.19 -13.99 -13.64
CA ALA A 61 -1.89 -13.17 -14.83
C ALA A 61 -0.94 -12.01 -14.50
N GLN A 62 -1.10 -11.40 -13.34
CA GLN A 62 -0.19 -10.34 -12.84
C GLN A 62 1.22 -10.88 -12.62
N ALA A 63 1.35 -12.03 -11.95
CA ALA A 63 2.64 -12.68 -11.73
C ALA A 63 3.34 -13.03 -13.06
N GLN A 64 2.60 -13.56 -14.04
CA GLN A 64 3.14 -13.83 -15.37
C GLN A 64 3.61 -12.57 -16.09
N SER A 65 2.85 -11.46 -15.97
CA SER A 65 3.23 -10.18 -16.56
C SER A 65 4.50 -9.62 -15.89
N LEU A 66 4.59 -9.71 -14.56
CA LEU A 66 5.77 -9.31 -13.81
C LEU A 66 7.00 -10.09 -14.22
N LYS A 67 6.90 -11.44 -14.25
CA LYS A 67 7.96 -12.32 -14.74
C LYS A 67 8.44 -11.91 -16.13
N GLN A 68 7.54 -11.78 -17.08
CA GLN A 68 7.88 -11.41 -18.45
C GLN A 68 8.58 -10.03 -18.51
N THR A 69 8.13 -9.07 -17.73
CA THR A 69 8.70 -7.71 -17.71
C THR A 69 10.11 -7.71 -17.15
N ILE A 70 10.34 -8.37 -16.04
CA ILE A 70 11.64 -8.45 -15.38
C ILE A 70 12.63 -9.22 -16.25
N GLU A 71 12.28 -10.43 -16.66
CA GLU A 71 13.17 -11.29 -17.47
C GLU A 71 13.49 -10.67 -18.83
N LYS A 72 12.53 -9.96 -19.45
CA LYS A 72 12.79 -9.22 -20.68
C LYS A 72 13.72 -8.03 -20.47
N SER A 73 13.60 -7.35 -19.36
CA SER A 73 14.38 -6.13 -19.07
C SER A 73 15.81 -6.45 -18.65
N LEU A 74 15.98 -7.48 -17.83
CA LEU A 74 17.28 -7.82 -17.23
C LEU A 74 17.97 -9.00 -17.90
N GLY A 75 17.25 -9.79 -18.68
CA GLY A 75 17.70 -11.04 -19.30
C GLY A 75 17.47 -12.25 -18.38
N SER A 76 16.87 -13.32 -18.94
CA SER A 76 16.63 -14.56 -18.19
C SER A 76 17.91 -15.31 -17.81
N GLU A 77 19.02 -14.99 -18.41
CA GLU A 77 20.34 -15.46 -18.00
C GLU A 77 20.87 -14.78 -16.73
N ASN A 78 20.17 -13.76 -16.28
CA ASN A 78 20.50 -12.98 -15.08
C ASN A 78 19.52 -13.21 -13.94
N VAL A 79 18.21 -13.12 -14.24
CA VAL A 79 17.14 -13.24 -13.24
C VAL A 79 16.04 -14.14 -13.81
N VAL A 80 15.56 -15.07 -13.01
CA VAL A 80 14.40 -15.92 -13.29
C VAL A 80 13.40 -15.75 -12.16
N ILE A 81 12.14 -15.49 -12.52
CA ILE A 81 11.04 -15.45 -11.54
C ILE A 81 10.36 -16.82 -11.56
N ASP A 82 10.41 -17.50 -10.43
CA ASP A 82 9.75 -18.79 -10.24
C ASP A 82 8.36 -18.58 -9.64
N ILE A 83 7.33 -18.76 -10.47
CA ILE A 83 5.93 -18.58 -10.05
C ILE A 83 5.44 -19.85 -9.38
N ASN A 84 5.30 -19.85 -8.07
CA ASN A 84 4.86 -20.96 -7.26
C ASN A 84 3.35 -20.89 -7.02
N GLN A 85 2.58 -21.56 -7.91
CA GLN A 85 1.12 -21.61 -7.78
C GLN A 85 0.71 -22.60 -6.69
N MET A 86 -0.03 -22.14 -5.69
CA MET A 86 -0.45 -22.94 -4.56
C MET A 86 -1.86 -22.56 -4.08
N SER A 87 -2.39 -23.24 -3.10
CA SER A 87 -3.65 -22.84 -2.49
C SER A 87 -3.51 -21.49 -1.74
N SER A 88 -4.61 -20.78 -1.53
CA SER A 88 -4.58 -19.52 -0.77
C SER A 88 -4.06 -19.71 0.65
N ASP A 89 -4.43 -20.84 1.29
CA ASP A 89 -3.96 -21.15 2.63
C ASP A 89 -2.45 -21.43 2.67
N ASP A 90 -1.94 -22.22 1.71
CA ASP A 90 -0.51 -22.50 1.61
C ASP A 90 0.29 -21.21 1.33
N MET A 91 -0.22 -20.36 0.41
CA MET A 91 0.41 -19.07 0.13
C MET A 91 0.50 -18.20 1.39
N ASN A 92 -0.59 -18.11 2.15
CA ASN A 92 -0.59 -17.33 3.39
C ASN A 92 0.36 -17.92 4.43
N ASN A 93 0.49 -19.25 4.50
CA ASN A 93 1.38 -19.90 5.46
C ASN A 93 2.87 -19.66 5.19
N VAL A 94 3.24 -19.45 3.92
CA VAL A 94 4.63 -19.13 3.55
C VAL A 94 4.89 -17.62 3.40
N THR A 95 3.86 -16.79 3.58
CA THR A 95 3.94 -15.34 3.49
C THR A 95 3.44 -14.68 4.78
N SER A 96 2.32 -13.99 4.75
CA SER A 96 1.80 -13.15 5.84
C SER A 96 1.49 -13.87 7.16
N ASN A 97 1.20 -15.17 7.11
CA ASN A 97 0.93 -16.00 8.28
C ASN A 97 2.11 -16.91 8.67
N ALA A 98 3.26 -16.73 8.07
CA ALA A 98 4.45 -17.49 8.43
C ALA A 98 4.72 -17.37 9.95
N ALA A 99 5.01 -18.49 10.58
CA ALA A 99 5.17 -18.53 12.03
C ALA A 99 6.43 -17.79 12.51
N ASN A 100 7.43 -17.70 11.64
CA ASN A 100 8.71 -17.02 11.88
C ASN A 100 9.39 -16.78 10.52
N ALA A 101 10.48 -16.03 10.50
CA ALA A 101 11.23 -15.74 9.28
C ALA A 101 11.75 -17.00 8.56
N ALA A 102 12.07 -18.06 9.28
CA ALA A 102 12.53 -19.32 8.68
C ALA A 102 11.40 -20.12 7.97
N ALA A 103 10.14 -19.81 8.26
CA ALA A 103 8.99 -20.42 7.62
C ALA A 103 8.54 -19.64 6.37
N GLU A 104 9.12 -18.48 6.11
CA GLU A 104 8.90 -17.74 4.87
C GLU A 104 9.65 -18.39 3.72
N ASP A 105 8.93 -18.60 2.63
CA ASP A 105 9.46 -19.23 1.43
C ASP A 105 9.06 -18.40 0.21
N TRP A 106 9.63 -17.20 0.13
CA TRP A 106 9.37 -16.25 -0.95
C TRP A 106 10.44 -15.15 -1.03
N ASP A 107 10.67 -14.65 -2.23
CA ASP A 107 11.51 -13.48 -2.50
C ASP A 107 10.65 -12.28 -2.92
N ILE A 108 9.53 -12.54 -3.62
CA ILE A 108 8.58 -11.53 -4.05
C ILE A 108 7.19 -11.91 -3.54
N SER A 109 6.56 -11.04 -2.78
CA SER A 109 5.17 -11.23 -2.34
C SER A 109 4.23 -10.30 -3.12
N ASN A 110 3.17 -10.88 -3.69
CA ASN A 110 2.12 -10.18 -4.41
C ASN A 110 0.74 -10.62 -3.92
N GLY A 111 0.38 -10.32 -2.69
CA GLY A 111 -0.89 -10.86 -2.21
C GLY A 111 -1.36 -10.33 -0.86
N VAL A 112 -0.65 -9.38 -0.30
CA VAL A 112 -1.09 -8.79 0.98
C VAL A 112 -2.12 -7.71 0.73
N GLY A 113 -3.33 -7.90 1.26
CA GLY A 113 -4.37 -6.90 1.26
C GLY A 113 -4.40 -6.14 2.58
N TRP A 114 -4.37 -4.82 2.53
CA TRP A 114 -4.56 -3.97 3.70
C TRP A 114 -5.65 -2.94 3.45
N GLY A 115 -6.53 -2.76 4.42
CA GLY A 115 -7.56 -1.72 4.39
C GLY A 115 -7.32 -0.69 5.49
N PRO A 116 -7.62 0.58 5.25
CA PRO A 116 -7.39 1.62 6.25
C PRO A 116 -8.34 1.45 7.45
N ASP A 117 -7.80 1.55 8.65
CA ASP A 117 -8.57 1.59 9.89
C ASP A 117 -9.17 2.98 10.14
N TYR A 118 -8.47 4.02 9.70
CA TYR A 118 -8.88 5.42 9.83
C TYR A 118 -8.26 6.27 8.70
N GLN A 119 -8.71 7.51 8.58
CA GLN A 119 -8.25 8.42 7.51
C GLN A 119 -6.97 9.15 7.91
N ASP A 120 -5.88 8.42 8.01
CA ASP A 120 -4.53 8.97 8.22
C ASP A 120 -3.53 8.08 7.46
N PRO A 121 -2.47 8.62 6.86
CA PRO A 121 -1.47 7.84 6.12
C PRO A 121 -0.80 6.76 6.97
N SER A 122 -0.71 6.93 8.29
CA SER A 122 -0.12 5.95 9.20
C SER A 122 -0.73 4.57 9.04
N THR A 123 -2.04 4.48 8.81
CA THR A 123 -2.73 3.17 8.67
C THR A 123 -2.17 2.30 7.54
N TYR A 124 -1.52 2.89 6.55
CA TYR A 124 -0.87 2.14 5.45
C TYR A 124 0.64 2.01 5.62
N LEU A 125 1.27 2.91 6.34
CA LEU A 125 2.72 2.99 6.42
C LEU A 125 3.26 2.36 7.71
N ASP A 126 2.53 2.45 8.81
CA ASP A 126 2.95 1.86 10.10
C ASP A 126 3.09 0.34 10.06
N ILE A 127 2.34 -0.32 9.17
CA ILE A 127 2.40 -1.78 9.01
C ILE A 127 3.74 -2.27 8.46
N LEU A 128 4.53 -1.39 7.87
CA LEU A 128 5.84 -1.69 7.28
C LEU A 128 7.01 -1.37 8.23
N LYS A 129 6.73 -0.87 9.43
CA LYS A 129 7.76 -0.67 10.47
C LYS A 129 8.33 -2.00 10.95
N THR A 130 9.60 -1.98 11.34
CA THR A 130 10.25 -3.15 11.95
C THR A 130 9.59 -3.60 13.24
N THR A 131 8.85 -2.71 13.92
CA THR A 131 8.12 -2.98 15.16
C THR A 131 6.65 -3.32 14.95
N SER A 132 6.16 -3.36 13.70
CA SER A 132 4.78 -3.72 13.41
C SER A 132 4.55 -5.21 13.64
N SER A 133 3.44 -5.58 14.28
CA SER A 133 3.01 -6.97 14.44
C SER A 133 2.09 -7.45 13.31
N GLU A 134 1.88 -6.61 12.31
CA GLU A 134 0.91 -6.85 11.24
C GLU A 134 1.51 -7.70 10.09
N ASN A 135 1.10 -7.48 8.87
CA ASN A 135 1.40 -8.31 7.70
C ASN A 135 2.89 -8.42 7.32
N THR A 136 3.75 -7.65 7.95
CA THR A 136 5.17 -7.59 7.61
C THR A 136 6.05 -8.21 8.69
N LYS A 137 5.44 -8.91 9.61
CA LYS A 137 6.17 -9.50 10.73
C LYS A 137 7.37 -10.30 10.26
N ALA A 138 7.16 -11.23 9.44
CA ALA A 138 8.19 -12.08 8.91
C ALA A 138 9.01 -11.33 7.83
N PHE A 139 8.37 -10.53 6.98
CA PHE A 139 8.99 -9.71 5.96
C PHE A 139 10.14 -8.83 6.47
N ASN A 140 10.03 -8.33 7.69
CA ASN A 140 11.06 -7.51 8.32
C ASN A 140 12.02 -8.32 9.20
N GLY A 141 11.84 -9.62 9.32
CA GLY A 141 12.70 -10.50 10.11
C GLY A 141 12.73 -10.15 11.59
N TYR A 142 11.62 -9.69 12.19
CA TYR A 142 11.63 -9.23 13.56
C TYR A 142 11.46 -10.31 14.63
N ASP A 143 11.53 -11.56 14.27
CA ASP A 143 11.82 -12.62 15.23
C ASP A 143 13.26 -12.53 15.74
N ASP A 144 14.14 -11.80 15.05
CA ASP A 144 15.48 -11.48 15.53
C ASP A 144 15.50 -10.08 16.17
N PRO A 145 15.68 -9.93 17.47
CA PRO A 145 15.74 -8.63 18.15
C PRO A 145 16.91 -7.75 17.64
N ASN A 146 17.91 -8.33 17.00
CA ASN A 146 19.02 -7.62 16.40
C ASN A 146 18.81 -7.32 14.92
N ASN A 147 17.84 -7.97 14.29
CA ASN A 147 17.42 -7.84 12.89
C ASN A 147 18.50 -7.25 11.96
N ALA A 148 19.55 -8.03 11.70
CA ALA A 148 20.67 -7.58 10.89
C ALA A 148 20.26 -7.24 9.46
N ALA A 149 19.32 -7.99 8.88
CA ALA A 149 18.81 -7.74 7.53
C ALA A 149 18.07 -6.41 7.44
N ALA A 150 17.17 -6.11 8.39
CA ALA A 150 16.48 -4.82 8.44
C ALA A 150 17.46 -3.64 8.61
N ALA A 151 18.52 -3.84 9.40
CA ALA A 151 19.56 -2.81 9.55
C ALA A 151 20.36 -2.64 8.25
N GLN A 152 20.66 -3.72 7.55
CA GLN A 152 21.43 -3.70 6.30
C GLN A 152 20.67 -2.98 5.17
N VAL A 153 19.35 -3.13 5.08
CA VAL A 153 18.52 -2.44 4.07
C VAL A 153 18.05 -1.05 4.54
N GLY A 154 18.42 -0.60 5.73
CA GLY A 154 18.13 0.75 6.22
C GLY A 154 16.71 0.93 6.77
N LEU A 155 15.97 -0.13 7.12
CA LEU A 155 14.60 -0.03 7.66
C LEU A 155 14.49 0.81 8.93
N LYS A 156 15.56 0.99 9.69
CA LYS A 156 15.59 1.90 10.84
C LYS A 156 15.42 3.37 10.46
N ASP A 157 15.86 3.75 9.27
CA ASP A 157 15.65 5.11 8.76
C ASP A 157 14.17 5.31 8.41
N TYR A 158 13.54 4.29 7.83
CA TYR A 158 12.10 4.28 7.61
C TYR A 158 11.31 4.39 8.92
N ASP A 159 11.65 3.57 9.93
CA ASP A 159 11.03 3.67 11.26
C ASP A 159 11.12 5.08 11.84
N ALA A 160 12.28 5.72 11.72
CA ALA A 160 12.50 7.08 12.22
C ALA A 160 11.62 8.11 11.48
N LEU A 161 11.41 7.97 10.16
CA LEU A 161 10.52 8.83 9.39
C LEU A 161 9.06 8.68 9.85
N ILE A 162 8.61 7.43 10.04
CA ILE A 162 7.25 7.16 10.54
C ILE A 162 7.06 7.71 11.95
N ASP A 163 8.01 7.50 12.86
CA ASP A 163 7.93 8.01 14.23
C ASP A 163 7.94 9.54 14.28
N SER A 164 8.74 10.16 13.40
CA SER A 164 8.72 11.62 13.22
C SER A 164 7.36 12.14 12.75
N ALA A 165 6.73 11.44 11.78
CA ALA A 165 5.39 11.81 11.32
C ALA A 165 4.34 11.58 12.40
N ALA A 166 4.37 10.46 13.11
CA ALA A 166 3.43 10.12 14.17
C ALA A 166 3.50 11.12 15.34
N SER A 167 4.69 11.63 15.65
CA SER A 167 4.89 12.61 16.72
C SER A 167 4.37 14.02 16.40
N GLU A 168 4.13 14.34 15.13
CA GLU A 168 3.56 15.62 14.72
C GLU A 168 2.04 15.62 14.89
N THR A 169 1.55 16.35 15.89
CA THR A 169 0.13 16.39 16.26
C THR A 169 -0.52 17.74 16.08
N THR A 170 0.25 18.76 15.77
CA THR A 170 -0.20 20.16 15.73
C THR A 170 -0.34 20.71 14.33
N ASP A 171 0.59 20.35 13.43
CA ASP A 171 0.58 20.76 12.04
C ASP A 171 0.32 19.55 11.13
N LEU A 172 -0.91 19.44 10.63
CA LEU A 172 -1.31 18.34 9.74
C LEU A 172 -0.55 18.35 8.41
N ASN A 173 -0.15 19.51 7.90
CA ASN A 173 0.62 19.56 6.66
C ASN A 173 2.03 19.00 6.89
N ALA A 174 2.70 19.45 7.94
CA ALA A 174 4.00 18.93 8.32
C ALA A 174 3.96 17.42 8.60
N ARG A 175 2.89 16.92 9.25
CA ARG A 175 2.67 15.50 9.49
C ARG A 175 2.58 14.73 8.17
N TYR A 176 1.77 15.20 7.23
CA TYR A 176 1.59 14.54 5.94
C TYR A 176 2.84 14.62 5.07
N ASP A 177 3.59 15.73 5.11
CA ASP A 177 4.88 15.83 4.40
C ASP A 177 5.89 14.78 4.88
N ARG A 178 5.93 14.51 6.18
CA ARG A 178 6.79 13.46 6.75
C ARG A 178 6.36 12.06 6.33
N TYR A 179 5.04 11.77 6.30
CA TYR A 179 4.56 10.50 5.75
C TYR A 179 4.85 10.36 4.26
N ALA A 180 4.77 11.45 3.51
CA ALA A 180 5.15 11.46 2.10
C ALA A 180 6.64 11.12 1.91
N GLN A 181 7.51 11.64 2.77
CA GLN A 181 8.94 11.31 2.76
C GLN A 181 9.18 9.84 3.10
N ALA A 182 8.44 9.30 4.08
CA ALA A 182 8.53 7.89 4.44
C ALA A 182 8.08 6.98 3.28
N GLN A 183 7.01 7.34 2.59
CA GLN A 183 6.57 6.59 1.40
C GLN A 183 7.58 6.68 0.27
N ALA A 184 8.13 7.85 -0.01
CA ALA A 184 9.16 8.02 -1.03
C ALA A 184 10.41 7.18 -0.71
N TRP A 185 10.83 7.15 0.55
CA TRP A 185 11.93 6.31 0.99
C TRP A 185 11.65 4.82 0.75
N LEU A 186 10.44 4.38 1.08
CA LEU A 186 10.02 2.98 0.91
C LEU A 186 10.03 2.55 -0.55
N GLU A 187 9.58 3.41 -1.45
CA GLU A 187 9.57 3.15 -2.89
C GLU A 187 10.99 3.22 -3.49
N ASP A 188 11.81 4.19 -3.08
CA ASP A 188 13.21 4.35 -3.55
C ASP A 188 14.10 3.20 -3.06
N SER A 189 13.82 2.64 -1.88
CA SER A 189 14.51 1.44 -1.37
C SER A 189 14.18 0.15 -2.13
N SER A 190 13.17 0.18 -2.99
CA SER A 190 12.64 -1.00 -3.72
C SER A 190 12.10 -2.13 -2.83
N LEU A 191 11.84 -1.87 -1.55
CA LEU A 191 11.16 -2.83 -0.65
C LEU A 191 9.69 -3.01 -1.02
N VAL A 192 9.08 -1.97 -1.59
CA VAL A 192 7.73 -2.01 -2.17
C VAL A 192 7.78 -1.49 -3.59
N ILE A 193 7.25 -2.26 -4.52
CA ILE A 193 7.19 -1.90 -5.94
C ILE A 193 5.76 -1.52 -6.30
N PRO A 194 5.45 -0.22 -6.53
CA PRO A 194 4.12 0.21 -6.95
C PRO A 194 3.83 -0.27 -8.38
N LEU A 195 2.78 -1.06 -8.57
CA LEU A 195 2.42 -1.61 -9.89
C LEU A 195 1.25 -0.86 -10.52
N THR A 196 0.24 -0.53 -9.74
CA THR A 196 -1.00 0.08 -10.23
C THR A 196 -1.62 0.99 -9.19
N VAL A 197 -2.32 2.01 -9.66
CA VAL A 197 -3.20 2.84 -8.83
C VAL A 197 -4.65 2.47 -9.14
N SER A 198 -5.38 1.99 -8.13
CA SER A 198 -6.82 1.83 -8.25
C SER A 198 -7.51 3.19 -8.08
N ASN A 199 -7.93 3.78 -9.18
CA ASN A 199 -8.56 5.10 -9.17
C ASN A 199 -10.07 5.07 -8.91
N GLY A 200 -10.63 3.94 -8.53
CA GLY A 200 -12.05 3.79 -8.23
C GLY A 200 -13.00 4.06 -9.41
N ALA A 201 -12.50 4.11 -10.62
CA ALA A 201 -13.26 4.52 -11.81
C ALA A 201 -14.10 3.39 -12.44
N ALA A 202 -14.31 2.28 -11.76
CA ALA A 202 -15.28 1.29 -12.22
C ALA A 202 -16.68 1.92 -12.24
N PRO A 203 -17.41 1.84 -13.36
CA PRO A 203 -18.78 2.34 -13.41
C PRO A 203 -19.64 1.55 -12.43
N ILE A 204 -20.24 2.23 -11.47
CA ILE A 204 -21.12 1.63 -10.48
C ILE A 204 -22.57 1.83 -10.94
N ILE A 205 -23.28 0.74 -11.13
CA ILE A 205 -24.73 0.74 -11.31
C ILE A 205 -25.38 0.37 -9.98
N SER A 206 -26.12 1.29 -9.39
CA SER A 206 -26.71 1.10 -8.07
C SER A 206 -28.17 1.53 -8.00
N ARG A 207 -28.93 0.84 -7.19
CA ARG A 207 -30.28 1.24 -6.75
C ARG A 207 -30.31 1.71 -5.30
N LEU A 208 -29.15 1.85 -4.69
CA LEU A 208 -29.04 2.41 -3.34
C LEU A 208 -29.23 3.92 -3.40
N THR A 209 -30.13 4.45 -2.57
CA THR A 209 -30.32 5.89 -2.47
C THR A 209 -29.03 6.54 -1.97
N PRO A 210 -28.45 7.47 -2.72
CA PRO A 210 -27.16 8.05 -2.37
C PRO A 210 -27.15 8.71 -1.00
N PHE A 211 -26.04 8.55 -0.29
CA PHE A 211 -25.76 9.20 1.00
C PHE A 211 -26.77 8.87 2.14
N THR A 212 -27.43 7.72 2.07
CA THR A 212 -28.33 7.25 3.13
C THR A 212 -27.66 6.29 4.11
N GLY A 213 -26.48 5.75 3.78
CA GLY A 213 -25.69 4.95 4.71
C GLY A 213 -25.05 5.80 5.81
N ALA A 214 -24.56 5.15 6.86
CA ALA A 214 -23.70 5.83 7.84
C ALA A 214 -22.44 6.38 7.14
N SER A 215 -21.98 7.54 7.59
CA SER A 215 -20.82 8.21 6.99
C SER A 215 -19.46 7.56 7.35
N ILE A 216 -19.48 6.39 7.96
CA ILE A 216 -18.29 5.65 8.37
C ILE A 216 -17.65 5.05 7.13
N GLN A 217 -16.57 5.65 6.66
CA GLN A 217 -15.77 5.13 5.56
C GLN A 217 -14.57 4.31 6.06
N VAL A 218 -14.26 4.42 7.33
CA VAL A 218 -13.06 3.90 7.96
C VAL A 218 -13.42 3.30 9.31
N GLY A 219 -12.78 2.21 9.70
CA GLY A 219 -13.06 1.47 10.91
C GLY A 219 -14.11 0.39 10.68
N ASP A 220 -15.05 0.24 11.57
CA ASP A 220 -16.03 -0.84 11.54
C ASP A 220 -16.80 -0.91 10.20
N LYS A 221 -16.35 -1.80 9.33
CA LYS A 221 -17.06 -2.19 8.10
C LYS A 221 -18.23 -3.15 8.36
N GLY A 222 -18.58 -3.31 9.62
CA GLY A 222 -19.65 -4.20 10.05
C GLY A 222 -21.02 -3.79 9.54
N SER A 223 -22.02 -4.59 9.90
CA SER A 223 -23.42 -4.40 9.49
C SER A 223 -24.03 -3.08 9.95
N SER A 224 -23.40 -2.38 10.88
CA SER A 224 -23.86 -1.10 11.41
C SER A 224 -23.98 0.00 10.35
N TYR A 225 -23.07 0.01 9.37
CA TYR A 225 -23.15 1.00 8.28
C TYR A 225 -24.33 0.76 7.34
N LEU A 226 -24.81 -0.47 7.25
CA LEU A 226 -25.95 -0.85 6.41
C LEU A 226 -27.30 -0.43 7.01
N LYS A 227 -27.36 -0.14 8.31
CA LYS A 227 -28.58 0.17 9.05
C LYS A 227 -29.44 1.28 8.42
N TYR A 228 -28.81 2.25 7.80
CA TYR A 228 -29.48 3.43 7.23
C TYR A 228 -29.52 3.41 5.70
N VAL A 229 -28.94 2.40 5.07
CA VAL A 229 -28.94 2.27 3.62
C VAL A 229 -30.37 2.04 3.13
N LYS A 230 -30.80 2.83 2.16
CA LYS A 230 -32.10 2.73 1.51
C LYS A 230 -31.92 2.33 0.05
N SER A 231 -32.78 1.47 -0.45
CA SER A 231 -32.86 1.13 -1.86
C SER A 231 -34.08 1.79 -2.52
N GLN A 232 -34.00 2.00 -3.81
CA GLN A 232 -35.09 2.52 -4.67
C GLN A 232 -35.34 1.56 -5.84
N GLU A 233 -36.48 1.67 -6.49
CA GLU A 233 -36.85 0.78 -7.60
C GLU A 233 -35.99 1.00 -8.85
N LYS A 234 -35.66 2.25 -9.13
CA LYS A 234 -34.92 2.63 -10.33
C LYS A 234 -33.43 2.78 -10.02
N VAL A 235 -32.61 2.55 -11.05
CA VAL A 235 -31.20 2.83 -11.01
C VAL A 235 -30.95 4.31 -10.77
N VAL A 236 -30.00 4.65 -9.91
CA VAL A 236 -29.58 6.03 -9.65
C VAL A 236 -28.88 6.58 -10.89
N THR A 237 -29.39 7.66 -11.43
CA THR A 237 -28.75 8.37 -12.54
C THR A 237 -27.60 9.24 -12.03
N LYS A 238 -26.66 9.58 -12.92
CA LYS A 238 -25.58 10.53 -12.60
C LYS A 238 -26.11 11.85 -12.06
N LYS A 239 -27.16 12.38 -12.68
CA LYS A 239 -27.81 13.62 -12.25
C LYS A 239 -28.39 13.54 -10.84
N GLU A 240 -29.09 12.46 -10.52
CA GLU A 240 -29.63 12.22 -9.17
C GLU A 240 -28.51 12.09 -8.14
N TYR A 241 -27.44 11.40 -8.49
CA TYR A 241 -26.26 11.28 -7.62
C TYR A 241 -25.63 12.65 -7.34
N GLU A 242 -25.40 13.46 -8.37
CA GLU A 242 -24.79 14.80 -8.25
C GLU A 242 -25.66 15.73 -7.39
N GLN A 243 -26.96 15.76 -7.62
CA GLN A 243 -27.90 16.54 -6.81
C GLN A 243 -27.92 16.09 -5.33
N SER A 244 -27.92 14.77 -5.11
CA SER A 244 -27.89 14.20 -3.76
C SER A 244 -26.55 14.52 -3.06
N ARG A 245 -25.44 14.52 -3.82
CA ARG A 245 -24.12 14.87 -3.30
C ARG A 245 -24.05 16.34 -2.87
N GLU A 246 -24.55 17.25 -3.68
CA GLU A 246 -24.57 18.68 -3.33
C GLU A 246 -25.39 18.94 -2.06
N LYS A 247 -26.56 18.33 -1.99
CA LYS A 247 -27.42 18.43 -0.81
C LYS A 247 -26.70 17.88 0.44
N TRP A 248 -26.14 16.68 0.34
CA TRP A 248 -25.44 16.04 1.43
C TRP A 248 -24.21 16.86 1.91
N LEU A 249 -23.45 17.45 0.99
CA LEU A 249 -22.32 18.30 1.35
C LEU A 249 -22.75 19.53 2.15
N LYS A 250 -23.87 20.16 1.76
CA LYS A 250 -24.44 21.30 2.52
C LYS A 250 -24.90 20.89 3.92
N GLU A 251 -25.62 19.78 4.00
CA GLU A 251 -26.11 19.25 5.29
C GLU A 251 -24.96 18.84 6.20
N ARG A 252 -23.93 18.18 5.66
CA ARG A 252 -22.73 17.80 6.40
C ARG A 252 -21.99 19.01 6.94
N LYS A 253 -21.79 20.05 6.13
CA LYS A 253 -21.15 21.28 6.56
C LYS A 253 -21.92 21.91 7.72
N ALA A 254 -23.23 22.11 7.59
CA ALA A 254 -24.07 22.66 8.65
C ALA A 254 -24.06 21.82 9.93
N SER A 255 -24.07 20.50 9.80
CA SER A 255 -23.97 19.58 10.94
C SER A 255 -22.62 19.70 11.66
N ASN A 256 -21.53 19.77 10.93
CA ASN A 256 -20.18 19.92 11.49
C ASN A 256 -20.03 21.28 12.21
N GLU A 257 -20.51 22.37 11.60
CA GLU A 257 -20.50 23.70 12.23
C GLU A 257 -21.30 23.73 13.52
N LYS A 258 -22.45 23.04 13.54
CA LYS A 258 -23.24 22.89 14.77
C LYS A 258 -22.48 22.09 15.83
N ALA A 259 -21.94 20.93 15.44
CA ALA A 259 -21.18 20.08 16.37
C ALA A 259 -19.98 20.81 16.96
N GLN A 260 -19.26 21.61 16.15
CA GLN A 260 -18.16 22.43 16.62
C GLN A 260 -18.61 23.48 17.65
N LYS A 261 -19.71 24.18 17.38
CA LYS A 261 -20.28 25.17 18.34
C LYS A 261 -20.76 24.52 19.63
N ASP A 262 -21.30 23.31 19.54
CA ASP A 262 -21.75 22.59 20.74
C ASP A 262 -20.54 22.08 21.56
N LEU A 263 -19.45 21.65 20.90
CA LEU A 263 -18.20 21.29 21.56
C LEU A 263 -17.57 22.49 22.28
N GLU A 264 -17.52 23.64 21.63
CA GLU A 264 -16.98 24.89 22.23
C GLU A 264 -17.71 25.35 23.51
N LYS A 265 -19.00 25.00 23.63
CA LYS A 265 -19.78 25.25 24.85
C LYS A 265 -19.44 24.28 25.99
N HIS A 266 -18.98 23.07 25.66
CA HIS A 266 -18.65 22.05 26.67
C HIS A 266 -17.23 22.16 27.19
N VAL A 267 -16.32 22.81 26.45
CA VAL A 267 -14.91 22.98 26.81
C VAL A 267 -14.69 24.27 27.64
N LYS A 268 -15.71 25.10 27.77
CA LYS A 268 -15.70 26.27 28.67
C LYS A 268 -16.25 25.88 30.04
#